data_2319f7fc0718859006024deb8370b7ae
#
_entry.id   2319f7fc0718859006024deb8370b7ae
#
_cell.length_a   1.000
_cell.length_b   1.000
_cell.length_c   1.000
_cell.angle_alpha   90.00
_cell.angle_beta   90.00
_cell.angle_gamma   90.00
#
_symmetry.space_group_name_H-M   'P 1'
#
loop_
_entity.id
_entity.type
_entity.pdbx_description
1 polymer ?
#
loop_
_entity_poly.entity_id
_entity_poly.type
_entity_poly.pdbx_seq_one_letter_code
_entity_poly.pdbx_strand_id
1 'polypeptide(L)'
;YGYPFYNFYAPLSVYVTAVFRFLGFAYVQSIQLSQLAGFVVAAGAMFALGRRWFHSSWAGLLAAVAYTTAPFHMVNVYVRGDSLAEFWAMAFYPLVLLAADGLRNSDLGLRKKSVALFALAYAGLILSHNISALIFSPFLLLYLLLLLWRRPSPGSQFTIHNSQFTIQTAVGLLLALALSAWFFIPALAEKGLAQLGPVTEGYFHF
;
A
#
# COMPACT_ATOMS: atom_id res chain seq x y z
N TYR A 1 11.70 -18.57 26.13
CA TYR A 1 12.34 -18.15 24.86
C TYR A 1 11.25 -17.89 23.82
N GLY A 2 10.77 -16.63 23.70
CA GLY A 2 9.76 -16.23 22.74
C GLY A 2 10.40 -15.65 21.48
N TYR A 3 9.83 -15.93 20.30
CA TYR A 3 10.15 -15.21 19.08
C TYR A 3 9.30 -13.94 19.03
N PRO A 4 9.89 -12.74 18.91
CA PRO A 4 9.14 -11.49 18.86
C PRO A 4 8.51 -11.32 17.46
N PHE A 5 7.47 -12.09 17.19
CA PHE A 5 6.84 -12.19 15.87
C PHE A 5 6.49 -10.82 15.28
N TYR A 6 5.89 -9.94 16.08
CA TYR A 6 5.46 -8.62 15.61
C TYR A 6 6.59 -7.59 15.43
N ASN A 7 7.82 -7.89 15.88
CA ASN A 7 8.95 -7.01 15.59
C ASN A 7 9.39 -7.10 14.12
N PHE A 8 9.10 -8.24 13.46
CA PHE A 8 9.54 -8.49 12.07
C PHE A 8 8.39 -8.71 11.11
N TYR A 9 7.18 -9.00 11.61
CA TYR A 9 6.01 -9.25 10.79
C TYR A 9 5.05 -8.07 10.84
N ALA A 10 4.80 -7.47 9.69
CA ALA A 10 3.97 -6.27 9.56
C ALA A 10 2.54 -6.48 10.11
N PRO A 11 2.06 -5.66 11.06
CA PRO A 11 0.93 -6.02 11.92
C PRO A 11 -0.44 -5.57 11.41
N LEU A 12 -0.53 -4.73 10.36
CA LEU A 12 -1.79 -4.07 9.99
C LEU A 12 -2.91 -5.05 9.64
N SER A 13 -2.60 -6.09 8.89
CA SER A 13 -3.57 -7.11 8.50
C SER A 13 -4.18 -7.84 9.70
N VAL A 14 -3.37 -8.07 10.73
CA VAL A 14 -3.81 -8.66 12.00
C VAL A 14 -4.71 -7.70 12.76
N TYR A 15 -4.37 -6.41 12.81
CA TYR A 15 -5.21 -5.41 13.47
C TYR A 15 -6.56 -5.23 12.77
N VAL A 16 -6.59 -5.21 11.45
CA VAL A 16 -7.86 -5.18 10.70
C VAL A 16 -8.71 -6.40 11.03
N THR A 17 -8.11 -7.59 11.07
CA THR A 17 -8.82 -8.81 11.44
C THR A 17 -9.32 -8.77 12.90
N ALA A 18 -8.52 -8.22 13.80
CA ALA A 18 -8.88 -8.06 15.21
C ALA A 18 -10.11 -7.15 15.40
N VAL A 19 -10.32 -6.14 14.55
CA VAL A 19 -11.54 -5.31 14.59
C VAL A 19 -12.79 -6.18 14.46
N PHE A 20 -12.82 -7.10 13.48
CA PHE A 20 -13.95 -8.02 13.32
C PHE A 20 -14.09 -8.97 14.51
N ARG A 21 -12.97 -9.39 15.10
CA ARG A 21 -12.99 -10.21 16.32
C ARG A 21 -13.60 -9.46 17.49
N PHE A 22 -13.27 -8.19 17.68
CA PHE A 22 -13.87 -7.33 18.71
C PHE A 22 -15.37 -7.08 18.50
N LEU A 23 -15.82 -7.10 17.25
CA LEU A 23 -17.26 -7.03 16.92
C LEU A 23 -18.03 -8.34 17.21
N GLY A 24 -17.34 -9.37 17.72
CA GLY A 24 -17.97 -10.62 18.17
C GLY A 24 -17.94 -11.78 17.18
N PHE A 25 -17.35 -11.62 15.99
CA PHE A 25 -17.23 -12.71 15.01
C PHE A 25 -16.24 -13.78 15.47
N ALA A 26 -16.44 -15.04 15.08
CA ALA A 26 -15.49 -16.13 15.32
C ALA A 26 -14.17 -15.88 14.55
N TYR A 27 -13.08 -16.53 14.95
CA TYR A 27 -11.75 -16.30 14.35
C TYR A 27 -11.73 -16.47 12.84
N VAL A 28 -12.28 -17.58 12.32
CA VAL A 28 -12.34 -17.85 10.88
C VAL A 28 -13.18 -16.79 10.15
N GLN A 29 -14.34 -16.44 10.72
CA GLN A 29 -15.19 -15.40 10.16
C GLN A 29 -14.49 -14.04 10.12
N SER A 30 -13.72 -13.70 11.17
CA SER A 30 -12.95 -12.45 11.22
C SER A 30 -11.91 -12.37 10.11
N ILE A 31 -11.23 -13.48 9.80
CA ILE A 31 -10.28 -13.57 8.68
C ILE A 31 -11.01 -13.40 7.35
N GLN A 32 -12.13 -14.10 7.15
CA GLN A 32 -12.93 -14.01 5.92
C GLN A 32 -13.48 -12.60 5.69
N LEU A 33 -13.96 -11.94 6.76
CA LEU A 33 -14.45 -10.56 6.69
C LEU A 33 -13.30 -9.58 6.41
N SER A 34 -12.12 -9.82 6.97
CA SER A 34 -10.91 -9.05 6.66
C SER A 34 -10.52 -9.20 5.18
N GLN A 35 -10.57 -10.41 4.63
CA GLN A 35 -10.32 -10.66 3.20
C GLN A 35 -11.37 -9.98 2.32
N LEU A 36 -12.65 -10.09 2.67
CA LEU A 36 -13.73 -9.39 1.96
C LEU A 36 -13.49 -7.87 1.96
N ALA A 37 -13.16 -7.29 3.12
CA ALA A 37 -12.83 -5.88 3.22
C ALA A 37 -11.64 -5.49 2.33
N GLY A 38 -10.58 -6.30 2.30
CA GLY A 38 -9.43 -6.10 1.42
C GLY A 38 -9.80 -6.14 -0.06
N PHE A 39 -10.66 -7.06 -0.49
CA PHE A 39 -11.19 -7.09 -1.86
C PHE A 39 -11.99 -5.83 -2.20
N VAL A 40 -12.86 -5.37 -1.29
CA VAL A 40 -13.64 -4.14 -1.49
C VAL A 40 -12.72 -2.92 -1.62
N VAL A 41 -11.70 -2.82 -0.78
CA VAL A 41 -10.71 -1.73 -0.84
C VAL A 41 -9.91 -1.80 -2.14
N ALA A 42 -9.41 -2.97 -2.52
CA ALA A 42 -8.67 -3.18 -3.76
C ALA A 42 -9.50 -2.83 -5.00
N ALA A 43 -10.73 -3.36 -5.06
CA ALA A 43 -11.67 -3.12 -6.16
C ALA A 43 -12.03 -1.63 -6.27
N GLY A 44 -12.38 -1.00 -5.14
CA GLY A 44 -12.75 0.41 -5.09
C GLY A 44 -11.60 1.34 -5.51
N ALA A 45 -10.40 1.07 -5.01
CA ALA A 45 -9.21 1.83 -5.36
C ALA A 45 -8.85 1.67 -6.85
N MET A 46 -8.88 0.43 -7.35
CA MET A 46 -8.57 0.17 -8.76
C MET A 46 -9.64 0.71 -9.70
N PHE A 47 -10.93 0.64 -9.31
CA PHE A 47 -12.01 1.29 -10.03
C PHE A 47 -11.78 2.81 -10.14
N ALA A 48 -11.50 3.47 -9.01
CA ALA A 48 -11.29 4.91 -8.97
C ALA A 48 -10.07 5.32 -9.81
N LEU A 49 -8.98 4.56 -9.73
CA LEU A 49 -7.75 4.78 -10.50
C LEU A 49 -7.99 4.60 -12.00
N GLY A 50 -8.60 3.50 -12.43
CA GLY A 50 -8.91 3.22 -13.83
C GLY A 50 -9.88 4.23 -14.42
N ARG A 51 -10.95 4.59 -13.69
CA ARG A 51 -11.87 5.65 -14.09
C ARG A 51 -11.16 6.98 -14.28
N ARG A 52 -10.21 7.31 -13.42
CA ARG A 52 -9.47 8.57 -13.49
C ARG A 52 -8.49 8.61 -14.67
N TRP A 53 -7.78 7.52 -14.93
CA TRP A 53 -6.82 7.45 -16.03
C TRP A 53 -7.46 7.44 -17.41
N PHE A 54 -8.57 6.71 -17.54
CA PHE A 54 -9.24 6.50 -18.84
C PHE A 54 -10.51 7.36 -19.02
N HIS A 55 -10.89 8.16 -18.03
CA HIS A 55 -12.10 8.99 -18.04
C HIS A 55 -13.38 8.19 -18.34
N SER A 56 -13.43 6.91 -17.96
CA SER A 56 -14.51 5.98 -18.24
C SER A 56 -14.82 5.10 -17.04
N SER A 57 -16.09 5.04 -16.62
CA SER A 57 -16.53 4.15 -15.56
C SER A 57 -16.44 2.67 -15.96
N TRP A 58 -16.62 2.36 -17.23
CA TRP A 58 -16.43 1.00 -17.75
C TRP A 58 -14.99 0.55 -17.69
N ALA A 59 -14.04 1.43 -18.03
CA ALA A 59 -12.61 1.13 -17.85
C ALA A 59 -12.24 0.93 -16.38
N GLY A 60 -12.83 1.75 -15.48
CA GLY A 60 -12.66 1.55 -14.04
C GLY A 60 -13.19 0.20 -13.56
N LEU A 61 -14.38 -0.19 -14.00
CA LEU A 61 -14.97 -1.49 -13.65
C LEU A 61 -14.13 -2.66 -14.17
N LEU A 62 -13.72 -2.60 -15.43
CA LEU A 62 -12.87 -3.64 -16.03
C LEU A 62 -11.53 -3.76 -15.28
N ALA A 63 -10.91 -2.63 -14.94
CA ALA A 63 -9.67 -2.60 -14.18
C ALA A 63 -9.85 -3.21 -12.77
N ALA A 64 -10.95 -2.88 -12.08
CA ALA A 64 -11.26 -3.44 -10.76
C ALA A 64 -11.45 -4.95 -10.82
N VAL A 65 -12.25 -5.46 -11.78
CA VAL A 65 -12.47 -6.88 -11.98
C VAL A 65 -11.16 -7.59 -12.31
N ALA A 66 -10.41 -7.11 -13.32
CA ALA A 66 -9.15 -7.72 -13.73
C ALA A 66 -8.12 -7.76 -12.58
N TYR A 67 -8.06 -6.72 -11.77
CA TYR A 67 -7.14 -6.65 -10.63
C TYR A 67 -7.51 -7.64 -9.53
N THR A 68 -8.77 -7.67 -9.12
CA THR A 68 -9.22 -8.53 -8.02
C THR A 68 -9.28 -10.00 -8.39
N THR A 69 -9.51 -10.33 -9.67
CA THR A 69 -9.49 -11.71 -10.17
C THR A 69 -8.13 -12.15 -10.71
N ALA A 70 -7.11 -11.30 -10.61
CA ALA A 70 -5.75 -11.66 -11.02
C ALA A 70 -5.29 -12.95 -10.30
N PRO A 71 -4.63 -13.89 -10.99
CA PRO A 71 -4.29 -15.20 -10.44
C PRO A 71 -3.54 -15.10 -9.11
N PHE A 72 -2.60 -14.18 -8.99
CA PHE A 72 -1.81 -14.01 -7.76
C PHE A 72 -2.67 -13.53 -6.58
N HIS A 73 -3.65 -12.65 -6.82
CA HIS A 73 -4.60 -12.19 -5.81
C HIS A 73 -5.45 -13.37 -5.28
N MET A 74 -5.95 -14.20 -6.20
CA MET A 74 -6.77 -15.35 -5.86
C MET A 74 -5.97 -16.45 -5.17
N VAL A 75 -4.72 -16.69 -5.59
CA VAL A 75 -3.84 -17.69 -4.96
C VAL A 75 -3.58 -17.35 -3.50
N ASN A 76 -3.40 -16.08 -3.14
CA ASN A 76 -3.18 -15.68 -1.75
C ASN A 76 -4.39 -15.97 -0.83
N VAL A 77 -5.61 -15.94 -1.37
CA VAL A 77 -6.82 -16.21 -0.58
C VAL A 77 -7.17 -17.70 -0.57
N TYR A 78 -7.18 -18.34 -1.75
CA TYR A 78 -7.74 -19.69 -1.89
C TYR A 78 -6.73 -20.83 -1.77
N VAL A 79 -5.46 -20.55 -2.02
CA VAL A 79 -4.41 -21.58 -2.03
C VAL A 79 -3.47 -21.43 -0.85
N ARG A 80 -2.90 -20.25 -0.67
CA ARG A 80 -1.94 -20.00 0.41
C ARG A 80 -2.62 -19.80 1.76
N GLY A 81 -3.76 -19.09 1.80
CA GLY A 81 -4.59 -18.88 2.98
C GLY A 81 -3.94 -18.14 4.16
N ASP A 82 -2.63 -18.22 4.28
CA ASP A 82 -1.80 -17.68 5.36
C ASP A 82 -1.19 -16.29 5.04
N SER A 83 -1.25 -15.88 3.78
CA SER A 83 -0.64 -14.63 3.30
C SER A 83 -1.53 -13.40 3.45
N LEU A 84 -2.20 -13.25 4.58
CA LEU A 84 -3.11 -12.12 4.83
C LEU A 84 -2.40 -10.76 4.74
N ALA A 85 -1.14 -10.70 5.18
CA ALA A 85 -0.31 -9.50 5.11
C ALA A 85 -0.03 -9.06 3.66
N GLU A 86 0.38 -10.00 2.81
CA GLU A 86 0.64 -9.77 1.40
C GLU A 86 -0.66 -9.44 0.63
N PHE A 87 -1.76 -10.11 0.97
CA PHE A 87 -3.07 -9.81 0.43
C PHE A 87 -3.51 -8.36 0.69
N TRP A 88 -3.33 -7.87 1.94
CA TRP A 88 -3.61 -6.48 2.27
C TRP A 88 -2.66 -5.50 1.57
N ALA A 89 -1.39 -5.86 1.41
CA ALA A 89 -0.46 -5.03 0.63
C ALA A 89 -0.96 -4.82 -0.81
N MET A 90 -1.53 -5.85 -1.44
CA MET A 90 -2.14 -5.70 -2.76
C MET A 90 -3.32 -4.72 -2.78
N ALA A 91 -4.11 -4.64 -1.71
CA ALA A 91 -5.17 -3.65 -1.61
C ALA A 91 -4.61 -2.21 -1.55
N PHE A 92 -3.42 -2.03 -0.98
CA PHE A 92 -2.77 -0.72 -0.89
C PHE A 92 -2.07 -0.26 -2.17
N TYR A 93 -1.64 -1.14 -3.07
CA TYR A 93 -0.97 -0.72 -4.32
C TYR A 93 -1.80 0.29 -5.12
N PRO A 94 -3.05 0.00 -5.52
CA PRO A 94 -3.85 0.97 -6.26
C PRO A 94 -4.23 2.19 -5.41
N LEU A 95 -4.36 2.05 -4.09
CA LEU A 95 -4.60 3.19 -3.19
C LEU A 95 -3.44 4.19 -3.19
N VAL A 96 -2.20 3.69 -3.12
CA VAL A 96 -0.99 4.53 -3.16
C VAL A 96 -0.90 5.28 -4.49
N LEU A 97 -1.14 4.59 -5.62
CA LEU A 97 -1.13 5.22 -6.94
C LEU A 97 -2.24 6.26 -7.10
N LEU A 98 -3.46 5.95 -6.62
CA LEU A 98 -4.59 6.86 -6.63
C LEU A 98 -4.32 8.11 -5.78
N ALA A 99 -3.74 7.94 -4.60
CA ALA A 99 -3.37 9.03 -3.71
C ALA A 99 -2.24 9.89 -4.29
N ALA A 100 -1.22 9.27 -4.92
CA ALA A 100 -0.15 9.97 -5.63
C ALA A 100 -0.69 10.81 -6.79
N ASP A 101 -1.62 10.26 -7.59
CA ASP A 101 -2.30 11.01 -8.63
C ASP A 101 -3.15 12.17 -8.04
N GLY A 102 -3.73 11.96 -6.85
CA GLY A 102 -4.42 12.98 -6.07
C GLY A 102 -3.52 14.16 -5.69
N LEU A 103 -2.26 13.93 -5.34
CA LEU A 103 -1.29 14.99 -5.06
C LEU A 103 -1.09 15.91 -6.26
N ARG A 104 -1.02 15.33 -7.47
CA ARG A 104 -0.80 16.08 -8.71
C ARG A 104 -2.01 16.94 -9.11
N ASN A 105 -3.21 16.46 -8.84
CA ASN A 105 -4.46 17.06 -9.31
C ASN A 105 -5.25 17.80 -8.23
N SER A 106 -4.68 17.99 -7.01
CA SER A 106 -5.40 18.65 -5.92
C SER A 106 -5.33 20.17 -6.01
N ASP A 107 -6.49 20.81 -5.88
CA ASP A 107 -6.60 22.24 -5.69
C ASP A 107 -6.01 22.68 -4.34
N LEU A 108 -5.70 23.99 -4.22
CA LEU A 108 -5.08 24.58 -3.02
C LEU A 108 -5.79 24.20 -1.70
N GLY A 109 -7.12 24.12 -1.71
CA GLY A 109 -7.93 23.78 -0.52
C GLY A 109 -7.88 22.30 -0.11
N LEU A 110 -7.58 21.38 -1.03
CA LEU A 110 -7.58 19.92 -0.79
C LEU A 110 -6.17 19.33 -0.57
N ARG A 111 -5.12 20.13 -0.67
CA ARG A 111 -3.72 19.68 -0.60
C ARG A 111 -3.38 18.91 0.65
N LYS A 112 -3.79 19.40 1.84
CA LYS A 112 -3.52 18.72 3.10
C LYS A 112 -4.15 17.33 3.15
N LYS A 113 -5.38 17.19 2.62
CA LYS A 113 -6.08 15.90 2.53
C LYS A 113 -5.36 14.93 1.60
N SER A 114 -4.90 15.41 0.44
CA SER A 114 -4.16 14.58 -0.52
C SER A 114 -2.83 14.08 0.03
N VAL A 115 -2.08 14.94 0.74
CA VAL A 115 -0.84 14.54 1.43
C VAL A 115 -1.12 13.51 2.52
N ALA A 116 -2.16 13.73 3.34
CA ALA A 116 -2.55 12.79 4.38
C ALA A 116 -2.99 11.43 3.80
N LEU A 117 -3.79 11.43 2.74
CA LEU A 117 -4.22 10.19 2.08
C LEU A 117 -3.04 9.41 1.48
N PHE A 118 -2.10 10.11 0.85
CA PHE A 118 -0.88 9.49 0.32
C PHE A 118 -0.02 8.90 1.44
N ALA A 119 0.20 9.67 2.52
CA ALA A 119 0.95 9.21 3.68
C ALA A 119 0.29 7.98 4.33
N LEU A 120 -1.02 7.99 4.54
CA LEU A 120 -1.77 6.87 5.13
C LEU A 120 -1.76 5.64 4.21
N ALA A 121 -1.93 5.82 2.91
CA ALA A 121 -1.91 4.70 1.96
C ALA A 121 -0.53 4.03 1.91
N TYR A 122 0.55 4.81 1.88
CA TYR A 122 1.89 4.26 1.82
C TYR A 122 2.34 3.69 3.18
N ALA A 123 2.00 4.33 4.30
CA ALA A 123 2.20 3.74 5.63
C ALA A 123 1.40 2.43 5.79
N GLY A 124 0.16 2.40 5.31
CA GLY A 124 -0.66 1.19 5.29
C GLY A 124 -0.01 0.06 4.50
N LEU A 125 0.62 0.34 3.37
CA LEU A 125 1.39 -0.63 2.60
C LEU A 125 2.59 -1.17 3.40
N ILE A 126 3.39 -0.29 4.02
CA ILE A 126 4.54 -0.68 4.85
C ILE A 126 4.09 -1.55 6.03
N LEU A 127 3.02 -1.15 6.72
CA LEU A 127 2.48 -1.85 7.87
C LEU A 127 1.68 -3.11 7.51
N SER A 128 1.32 -3.30 6.24
CA SER A 128 0.70 -4.54 5.75
C SER A 128 1.74 -5.59 5.42
N HIS A 129 2.75 -5.24 4.60
CA HIS A 129 3.81 -6.17 4.20
C HIS A 129 5.06 -5.39 3.75
N ASN A 130 6.07 -5.36 4.60
CA ASN A 130 7.29 -4.58 4.42
C ASN A 130 8.06 -4.95 3.14
N ILE A 131 8.14 -6.24 2.81
CA ILE A 131 8.82 -6.71 1.57
C ILE A 131 8.06 -6.22 0.34
N SER A 132 6.74 -6.31 0.33
CA SER A 132 5.91 -5.78 -0.75
C SER A 132 6.06 -4.26 -0.91
N ALA A 133 6.16 -3.53 0.20
CA ALA A 133 6.42 -2.09 0.16
C ALA A 133 7.80 -1.79 -0.46
N LEU A 134 8.82 -2.56 -0.11
CA LEU A 134 10.16 -2.42 -0.66
C LEU A 134 10.19 -2.68 -2.18
N ILE A 135 9.56 -3.77 -2.63
CA ILE A 135 9.47 -4.14 -4.05
C ILE A 135 8.66 -3.10 -4.83
N PHE A 136 7.59 -2.57 -4.24
CA PHE A 136 6.72 -1.59 -4.90
C PHE A 136 7.35 -0.19 -4.98
N SER A 137 8.27 0.16 -4.08
CA SER A 137 8.87 1.50 -4.00
C SER A 137 9.54 1.98 -5.29
N PRO A 138 10.34 1.19 -6.02
CA PRO A 138 10.89 1.61 -7.31
C PRO A 138 9.80 1.89 -8.37
N PHE A 139 8.72 1.12 -8.38
CA PHE A 139 7.59 1.36 -9.29
C PHE A 139 6.83 2.64 -8.91
N LEU A 140 6.64 2.89 -7.61
CA LEU A 140 6.09 4.14 -7.12
C LEU A 140 6.95 5.33 -7.52
N LEU A 141 8.28 5.23 -7.35
CA LEU A 141 9.21 6.28 -7.77
C LEU A 141 9.08 6.57 -9.27
N LEU A 142 9.07 5.53 -10.09
CA LEU A 142 8.86 5.68 -11.54
C LEU A 142 7.53 6.38 -11.83
N TYR A 143 6.47 5.99 -11.17
CA TYR A 143 5.16 6.63 -11.33
C TYR A 143 5.16 8.11 -10.92
N LEU A 144 5.80 8.46 -9.81
CA LEU A 144 5.95 9.85 -9.37
C LEU A 144 6.76 10.68 -10.37
N LEU A 145 7.82 10.12 -10.97
CA LEU A 145 8.59 10.76 -12.03
C LEU A 145 7.73 10.98 -13.30
N LEU A 146 6.93 10.00 -13.69
CA LEU A 146 5.98 10.15 -14.79
C LEU A 146 4.93 11.25 -14.52
N LEU A 147 4.44 11.36 -13.28
CA LEU A 147 3.55 12.44 -12.86
C LEU A 147 4.24 13.81 -12.92
N LEU A 148 5.52 13.92 -12.57
CA LEU A 148 6.29 15.15 -12.74
C LEU A 148 6.44 15.55 -14.20
N TRP A 149 6.60 14.60 -15.07
CA TRP A 149 6.76 14.84 -16.52
C TRP A 149 5.44 15.20 -17.21
N ARG A 150 4.31 14.83 -16.64
CA ARG A 150 2.99 15.16 -17.16
C ARG A 150 2.76 16.66 -17.10
N ARG A 151 2.50 17.29 -18.25
CA ARG A 151 2.25 18.74 -18.33
C ARG A 151 1.01 19.12 -17.51
N PRO A 152 1.08 20.19 -16.70
CA PRO A 152 -0.10 20.71 -16.02
C PRO A 152 -1.09 21.29 -17.03
N SER A 153 -2.33 21.51 -16.56
CA SER A 153 -3.38 22.11 -17.38
C SER A 153 -2.97 23.46 -17.97
N PRO A 154 -3.48 23.83 -19.18
CA PRO A 154 -3.22 25.14 -19.78
C PRO A 154 -3.51 26.27 -18.80
N GLY A 155 -2.58 27.22 -18.67
CA GLY A 155 -2.70 28.39 -17.76
C GLY A 155 -2.02 28.24 -16.41
N SER A 156 -1.54 27.05 -16.01
CA SER A 156 -0.74 26.89 -14.79
C SER A 156 0.76 27.11 -15.06
N GLN A 157 1.45 27.76 -14.13
CA GLN A 157 2.90 27.91 -14.22
C GLN A 157 3.57 26.55 -13.92
N PHE A 158 4.13 25.94 -14.94
CA PHE A 158 4.73 24.58 -14.88
C PHE A 158 5.70 24.40 -13.72
N THR A 159 6.59 25.37 -13.51
CA THR A 159 7.63 25.29 -12.46
C THR A 159 7.03 25.32 -11.06
N ILE A 160 6.06 26.20 -10.78
CA ILE A 160 5.42 26.30 -9.47
C ILE A 160 4.63 25.02 -9.16
N HIS A 161 3.91 24.50 -10.13
CA HIS A 161 3.11 23.29 -9.96
C HIS A 161 3.98 22.06 -9.69
N ASN A 162 5.13 21.93 -10.36
CA ASN A 162 6.06 20.82 -10.13
C ASN A 162 6.77 20.94 -8.78
N SER A 163 7.20 22.13 -8.36
CA SER A 163 7.83 22.30 -7.03
C SER A 163 6.85 21.96 -5.90
N GLN A 164 5.61 22.38 -6.03
CA GLN A 164 4.57 22.05 -5.04
C GLN A 164 4.29 20.54 -4.99
N PHE A 165 4.17 19.87 -6.12
CA PHE A 165 4.00 18.42 -6.17
C PHE A 165 5.18 17.70 -5.53
N THR A 166 6.41 18.11 -5.82
CA THR A 166 7.62 17.53 -5.21
C THR A 166 7.63 17.70 -3.69
N ILE A 167 7.33 18.89 -3.19
CA ILE A 167 7.26 19.14 -1.74
C ILE A 167 6.17 18.28 -1.09
N GLN A 168 4.97 18.24 -1.66
CA GLN A 168 3.86 17.42 -1.14
C GLN A 168 4.20 15.93 -1.13
N THR A 169 4.85 15.45 -2.18
CA THR A 169 5.31 14.06 -2.27
C THR A 169 6.35 13.76 -1.19
N ALA A 170 7.34 14.64 -1.03
CA ALA A 170 8.38 14.49 0.00
C ALA A 170 7.77 14.49 1.41
N VAL A 171 6.88 15.45 1.71
CA VAL A 171 6.17 15.51 3.00
C VAL A 171 5.32 14.25 3.21
N GLY A 172 4.60 13.80 2.19
CA GLY A 172 3.78 12.59 2.25
C GLY A 172 4.61 11.33 2.53
N LEU A 173 5.76 11.18 1.87
CA LEU A 173 6.71 10.07 2.12
C LEU A 173 7.29 10.13 3.54
N LEU A 174 7.72 11.30 3.99
CA LEU A 174 8.25 11.48 5.35
C LEU A 174 7.18 11.16 6.41
N LEU A 175 5.95 11.61 6.21
CA LEU A 175 4.83 11.26 7.10
C LEU A 175 4.52 9.77 7.08
N ALA A 176 4.55 9.12 5.92
CA ALA A 176 4.34 7.67 5.83
C ALA A 176 5.42 6.90 6.59
N LEU A 177 6.67 7.29 6.45
CA LEU A 177 7.78 6.71 7.22
C LEU A 177 7.62 6.98 8.70
N ALA A 178 7.27 8.20 9.11
CA ALA A 178 7.03 8.52 10.51
C ALA A 178 5.88 7.71 11.12
N LEU A 179 4.77 7.55 10.39
CA LEU A 179 3.62 6.74 10.83
C LEU A 179 3.96 5.25 10.99
N SER A 180 4.88 4.74 10.21
CA SER A 180 5.32 3.32 10.27
C SER A 180 6.60 3.11 11.09
N ALA A 181 7.23 4.18 11.61
CA ALA A 181 8.51 4.14 12.31
C ALA A 181 8.49 3.24 13.55
N TRP A 182 7.41 3.23 14.29
CA TRP A 182 7.22 2.37 15.47
C TRP A 182 7.36 0.86 15.16
N PHE A 183 7.10 0.46 13.91
CA PHE A 183 7.27 -0.91 13.45
C PHE A 183 8.68 -1.15 12.89
N PHE A 184 9.11 -0.36 11.88
CA PHE A 184 10.35 -0.70 11.18
C PHE A 184 11.62 -0.29 11.93
N ILE A 185 11.59 0.72 12.82
CA ILE A 185 12.78 1.11 13.60
C ILE A 185 13.21 -0.02 14.55
N PRO A 186 12.34 -0.62 15.38
CA PRO A 186 12.70 -1.80 16.16
C PRO A 186 13.15 -2.97 15.30
N ALA A 187 12.45 -3.24 14.19
CA ALA A 187 12.81 -4.32 13.27
C ALA A 187 14.24 -4.16 12.70
N LEU A 188 14.63 -2.96 12.32
CA LEU A 188 15.98 -2.66 11.84
C LEU A 188 17.02 -2.70 12.95
N ALA A 189 16.69 -2.20 14.14
CA ALA A 189 17.61 -2.21 15.29
C ALA A 189 17.91 -3.63 15.77
N GLU A 190 16.91 -4.50 15.75
CA GLU A 190 16.99 -5.87 16.25
C GLU A 190 17.29 -6.92 15.17
N LYS A 191 17.48 -6.51 13.90
CA LYS A 191 17.76 -7.45 12.79
C LYS A 191 18.94 -8.38 13.05
N GLY A 192 19.95 -7.94 13.82
CA GLY A 192 21.10 -8.76 14.20
C GLY A 192 20.80 -9.90 15.17
N LEU A 193 19.61 -9.85 15.81
CA LEU A 193 19.11 -10.93 16.68
C LEU A 193 18.39 -12.03 15.88
N ALA A 194 18.00 -11.74 14.62
CA ALA A 194 17.39 -12.71 13.73
C ALA A 194 18.49 -13.60 13.11
N GLN A 195 18.36 -14.92 13.27
CA GLN A 195 19.28 -15.89 12.69
C GLN A 195 18.97 -16.07 11.20
N LEU A 196 19.45 -15.16 10.36
CA LEU A 196 19.24 -15.22 8.90
C LEU A 196 20.27 -16.10 8.17
N GLY A 197 21.41 -16.44 8.82
CA GLY A 197 22.45 -17.27 8.21
C GLY A 197 21.92 -18.59 7.63
N PRO A 198 21.15 -19.40 8.37
CA PRO A 198 20.59 -20.65 7.83
C PRO A 198 19.65 -20.49 6.62
N VAL A 199 19.06 -19.29 6.43
CA VAL A 199 18.16 -19.01 5.31
C VAL A 199 18.94 -18.64 4.03
N THR A 200 20.15 -18.10 4.19
CA THR A 200 21.02 -17.69 3.08
C THR A 200 22.04 -18.76 2.68
N GLU A 201 22.16 -19.83 3.49
CA GLU A 201 23.06 -20.96 3.25
C GLU A 201 22.27 -22.22 2.90
N GLY A 202 22.85 -23.13 2.15
CA GLY A 202 22.22 -24.41 1.78
C GLY A 202 21.22 -24.28 0.64
N TYR A 203 19.95 -24.73 0.85
CA TYR A 203 18.92 -24.82 -0.19
C TYR A 203 18.60 -23.48 -0.88
N PHE A 204 18.76 -22.35 -0.18
CA PHE A 204 18.50 -21.01 -0.73
C PHE A 204 19.76 -20.31 -1.25
N HIS A 205 20.88 -21.01 -1.34
CA HIS A 205 22.12 -20.49 -1.93
C HIS A 205 22.05 -20.70 -3.44
N PHE A 206 21.83 -19.61 -4.20
CA PHE A 206 21.84 -19.59 -5.65
C PHE A 206 23.16 -19.05 -6.17
#